data_e033ffbfbcf891462a1554598554450e
#
_entry.id   e033ffbfbcf891462a1554598554450e
#
_cell.length_a   1.000
_cell.length_b   1.000
_cell.length_c   1.000
_cell.angle_alpha   90.00
_cell.angle_beta   90.00
_cell.angle_gamma   90.00
#
_symmetry.space_group_name_H-M   'P 1'
#
loop_
_entity.id
_entity.type
_entity.pdbx_description
1 polymer ?
#
loop_
_entity_poly.entity_id
_entity_poly.type
_entity_poly.pdbx_seq_one_letter_code
_entity_poly.pdbx_strand_id
1 'polypeptide(L)'
;MSRWASDDDGNRRQMNARAKGSEPSSAFLELSQLLTGETELDRNLAAQYHDRLSAVYPSQLEKLVTAFSSTRDGGDRGSRLKERLDADQEAARAARETIAIWFTSQFTLPDGRTSAGTAEEWKSALLWKVIDAPAPAAAPGEYGYWAEKPGRHRPGEE
;
A
#
# COMPACT_ATOMS: atom_id res chain seq x y z
N MET A 1 -8.00 55.37 -12.28
CA MET A 1 -7.62 54.41 -13.31
C MET A 1 -6.82 53.29 -12.63
N SER A 2 -7.46 52.27 -12.20
CA SER A 2 -6.86 51.19 -11.41
C SER A 2 -7.12 49.85 -12.10
N ARG A 3 -6.12 49.31 -12.77
CA ARG A 3 -6.06 47.94 -13.28
C ARG A 3 -5.11 47.12 -12.42
N TRP A 4 -5.60 46.70 -11.26
CA TRP A 4 -4.90 45.72 -10.39
C TRP A 4 -5.92 44.84 -9.72
N ALA A 5 -6.51 43.93 -10.44
CA ALA A 5 -7.25 42.81 -9.87
C ALA A 5 -7.54 41.77 -10.96
N SER A 6 -6.66 40.84 -11.24
CA SER A 6 -7.00 39.65 -12.06
C SER A 6 -5.99 38.51 -12.04
N ASP A 7 -4.96 38.48 -11.20
CA ASP A 7 -3.98 37.35 -11.23
C ASP A 7 -4.01 36.40 -10.02
N ASP A 8 -4.85 36.69 -9.00
CA ASP A 8 -4.88 35.86 -7.80
C ASP A 8 -5.85 34.67 -7.86
N ASP A 9 -6.83 34.69 -8.74
CA ASP A 9 -7.84 33.63 -8.88
C ASP A 9 -7.30 32.39 -9.64
N GLY A 10 -6.33 32.58 -10.53
CA GLY A 10 -5.73 31.48 -11.28
C GLY A 10 -4.87 30.56 -10.40
N ASN A 11 -4.18 31.16 -9.44
CA ASN A 11 -3.26 30.43 -8.55
C ASN A 11 -4.04 29.62 -7.47
N ARG A 12 -5.16 30.13 -6.99
CA ARG A 12 -6.06 29.40 -6.07
C ARG A 12 -6.73 28.20 -6.73
N ARG A 13 -7.07 28.28 -8.00
CA ARG A 13 -7.67 27.16 -8.74
C ARG A 13 -6.64 26.04 -9.01
N GLN A 14 -5.40 26.40 -9.27
CA GLN A 14 -4.32 25.40 -9.44
C GLN A 14 -3.89 24.74 -8.12
N MET A 15 -3.88 25.47 -7.00
CA MET A 15 -3.65 24.89 -5.67
C MET A 15 -4.80 23.97 -5.24
N ASN A 16 -6.05 24.30 -5.52
CA ASN A 16 -7.19 23.44 -5.24
C ASN A 16 -7.26 22.21 -6.17
N ALA A 17 -6.79 22.31 -7.41
CA ALA A 17 -6.69 21.16 -8.30
C ALA A 17 -5.58 20.20 -7.86
N ARG A 18 -4.47 20.69 -7.30
CA ARG A 18 -3.42 19.86 -6.68
C ARG A 18 -3.87 19.21 -5.37
N ALA A 19 -4.65 19.90 -4.56
CA ALA A 19 -5.23 19.34 -3.33
C ALA A 19 -6.31 18.26 -3.63
N LYS A 20 -7.03 18.38 -4.75
CA LYS A 20 -8.00 17.38 -5.19
C LYS A 20 -7.38 16.13 -5.81
N GLY A 21 -6.10 16.17 -6.20
CA GLY A 21 -5.34 15.02 -6.69
C GLY A 21 -4.73 14.15 -5.59
N SER A 22 -4.87 14.52 -4.31
CA SER A 22 -4.28 13.82 -3.17
C SER A 22 -5.26 12.91 -2.41
N GLU A 23 -6.50 12.78 -2.86
CA GLU A 23 -7.54 11.99 -2.17
C GLU A 23 -7.63 10.50 -2.59
N PRO A 24 -6.93 9.97 -3.60
CA PRO A 24 -6.94 8.54 -3.84
C PRO A 24 -6.26 7.75 -2.71
N SER A 25 -5.40 8.38 -1.90
CA SER A 25 -4.65 7.69 -0.87
C SER A 25 -5.50 7.25 0.32
N SER A 26 -6.60 7.95 0.67
CA SER A 26 -7.46 7.53 1.79
C SER A 26 -8.29 6.30 1.43
N ALA A 27 -8.90 6.27 0.25
CA ALA A 27 -9.66 5.12 -0.23
C ALA A 27 -8.76 3.90 -0.44
N PHE A 28 -7.55 4.10 -0.98
CA PHE A 28 -6.56 3.03 -1.15
C PHE A 28 -6.06 2.51 0.20
N LEU A 29 -5.86 3.36 1.19
CA LEU A 29 -5.47 2.95 2.54
C LEU A 29 -6.56 2.07 3.18
N GLU A 30 -7.84 2.51 3.16
CA GLU A 30 -8.96 1.73 3.69
C GLU A 30 -9.12 0.37 2.96
N LEU A 31 -8.97 0.38 1.63
CA LEU A 31 -8.96 -0.82 0.82
C LEU A 31 -7.82 -1.75 1.22
N SER A 32 -6.60 -1.20 1.39
CA SER A 32 -5.43 -1.97 1.81
C SER A 32 -5.61 -2.59 3.19
N GLN A 33 -6.19 -1.86 4.13
CA GLN A 33 -6.54 -2.39 5.46
C GLN A 33 -7.51 -3.57 5.36
N LEU A 34 -8.53 -3.47 4.51
CA LEU A 34 -9.47 -4.57 4.28
C LEU A 34 -8.80 -5.78 3.64
N LEU A 35 -7.95 -5.57 2.63
CA LEU A 35 -7.29 -6.65 1.89
C LEU A 35 -6.22 -7.37 2.70
N THR A 36 -5.49 -6.66 3.55
CA THR A 36 -4.40 -7.22 4.37
C THR A 36 -4.87 -7.71 5.73
N GLY A 37 -6.02 -7.24 6.21
CA GLY A 37 -6.48 -7.46 7.57
C GLY A 37 -5.76 -6.63 8.64
N GLU A 38 -4.87 -5.71 8.22
CA GLU A 38 -4.09 -4.86 9.12
C GLU A 38 -4.72 -3.47 9.24
N THR A 39 -4.99 -3.04 10.47
CA THR A 39 -5.63 -1.74 10.74
C THR A 39 -4.65 -0.58 10.82
N GLU A 40 -3.39 -0.85 11.15
CA GLU A 40 -2.33 0.15 11.32
C GLU A 40 -1.34 0.13 10.16
N LEU A 41 -1.78 0.60 9.00
CA LEU A 41 -0.92 0.76 7.83
C LEU A 41 -0.38 2.19 7.74
N ASP A 42 0.89 2.34 7.38
CA ASP A 42 1.52 3.64 7.18
C ASP A 42 0.91 4.37 5.98
N ARG A 43 0.45 5.59 6.19
CA ARG A 43 -0.23 6.41 5.18
C ARG A 43 0.71 6.86 4.06
N ASN A 44 1.96 7.18 4.38
CA ASN A 44 2.94 7.62 3.40
C ASN A 44 3.34 6.45 2.50
N LEU A 45 3.51 5.27 3.11
CA LEU A 45 3.80 4.04 2.38
C LEU A 45 2.61 3.65 1.48
N ALA A 46 1.37 3.82 1.95
CA ALA A 46 0.17 3.61 1.14
C ALA A 46 0.15 4.51 -0.11
N ALA A 47 0.52 5.78 0.03
CA ALA A 47 0.62 6.69 -1.11
C ALA A 47 1.69 6.26 -2.11
N GLN A 48 2.87 5.86 -1.64
CA GLN A 48 3.95 5.34 -2.50
C GLN A 48 3.53 4.06 -3.24
N TYR A 49 2.88 3.13 -2.56
CA TYR A 49 2.38 1.90 -3.16
C TYR A 49 1.27 2.14 -4.17
N HIS A 50 0.36 3.07 -3.87
CA HIS A 50 -0.67 3.50 -4.82
C HIS A 50 -0.04 4.05 -6.09
N ASP A 51 0.95 4.95 -5.98
CA ASP A 51 1.63 5.55 -7.13
C ASP A 51 2.37 4.50 -7.98
N ARG A 52 3.07 3.56 -7.34
CA ARG A 52 3.76 2.47 -8.02
C ARG A 52 2.80 1.55 -8.77
N LEU A 53 1.69 1.17 -8.14
CA LEU A 53 0.68 0.32 -8.77
C LEU A 53 -0.07 1.05 -9.87
N SER A 54 -0.41 2.34 -9.69
CA SER A 54 -1.08 3.17 -10.69
C SER A 54 -0.23 3.37 -11.95
N ALA A 55 1.09 3.44 -11.80
CA ALA A 55 1.99 3.56 -12.93
C ALA A 55 1.97 2.33 -13.86
N VAL A 56 1.66 1.16 -13.32
CA VAL A 56 1.68 -0.12 -14.04
C VAL A 56 0.27 -0.63 -14.36
N TYR A 57 -0.66 -0.47 -13.43
CA TYR A 57 -2.02 -0.99 -13.47
C TYR A 57 -3.09 0.09 -13.29
N PRO A 58 -3.10 1.20 -14.06
CA PRO A 58 -4.00 2.32 -13.80
C PRO A 58 -5.49 1.92 -13.88
N SER A 59 -5.89 1.22 -14.95
CA SER A 59 -7.28 0.80 -15.16
C SER A 59 -7.72 -0.27 -14.15
N GLN A 60 -6.87 -1.21 -13.84
CA GLN A 60 -7.17 -2.30 -12.91
C GLN A 60 -7.29 -1.78 -11.48
N LEU A 61 -6.43 -0.83 -11.10
CA LEU A 61 -6.50 -0.21 -9.78
C LEU A 61 -7.75 0.67 -9.63
N GLU A 62 -8.12 1.41 -10.69
CA GLU A 62 -9.37 2.18 -10.73
C GLU A 62 -10.61 1.27 -10.56
N LYS A 63 -10.67 0.15 -11.27
CA LYS A 63 -11.73 -0.86 -11.12
C LYS A 63 -11.79 -1.41 -9.70
N LEU A 64 -10.64 -1.71 -9.10
CA LEU A 64 -10.55 -2.20 -7.73
C LEU A 64 -11.08 -1.17 -6.72
N VAL A 65 -10.67 0.08 -6.83
CA VAL A 65 -11.13 1.17 -5.95
C VAL A 65 -12.62 1.43 -6.14
N THR A 66 -13.13 1.36 -7.36
CA THR A 66 -14.56 1.49 -7.67
C THR A 66 -15.36 0.33 -7.07
N ALA A 67 -14.89 -0.91 -7.23
CA ALA A 67 -15.50 -2.09 -6.61
C ALA A 67 -15.57 -1.95 -5.09
N PHE A 68 -14.50 -1.51 -4.45
CA PHE A 68 -14.44 -1.26 -3.02
C PHE A 68 -15.40 -0.14 -2.58
N SER A 69 -15.44 0.97 -3.31
CA SER A 69 -16.30 2.11 -3.00
C SER A 69 -17.78 1.72 -3.03
N SER A 70 -18.16 0.80 -3.93
CA SER A 70 -19.53 0.29 -4.03
C SER A 70 -19.94 -0.65 -2.89
N THR A 71 -19.03 -1.04 -2.01
CA THR A 71 -19.32 -1.87 -0.84
C THR A 71 -19.61 -1.08 0.44
N ARG A 72 -19.65 0.27 0.37
CA ARG A 72 -19.79 1.14 1.56
C ARG A 72 -21.12 0.95 2.30
N ASP A 73 -22.18 0.63 1.58
CA ASP A 73 -23.52 0.56 2.15
C ASP A 73 -23.84 -0.87 2.64
N GLY A 74 -23.75 -1.06 3.95
CA GLY A 74 -24.29 -2.19 4.72
C GLY A 74 -23.54 -3.53 4.64
N GLY A 75 -23.53 -4.26 5.74
CA GLY A 75 -23.09 -5.63 5.85
C GLY A 75 -21.57 -5.87 5.79
N ASP A 76 -21.20 -7.12 5.59
CA ASP A 76 -19.81 -7.55 5.50
C ASP A 76 -19.15 -7.05 4.20
N ARG A 77 -18.34 -6.00 4.32
CA ARG A 77 -17.61 -5.40 3.19
C ARG A 77 -16.63 -6.37 2.53
N GLY A 78 -16.05 -7.25 3.32
CA GLY A 78 -15.08 -8.24 2.82
C GLY A 78 -15.74 -9.24 1.87
N SER A 79 -16.86 -9.82 2.26
CA SER A 79 -17.61 -10.76 1.40
C SER A 79 -18.11 -10.10 0.12
N ARG A 80 -18.60 -8.86 0.20
CA ARG A 80 -19.08 -8.13 -0.99
C ARG A 80 -17.95 -7.77 -1.93
N LEU A 81 -16.81 -7.34 -1.40
CA LEU A 81 -15.63 -7.09 -2.23
C LEU A 81 -15.19 -8.37 -2.91
N LYS A 82 -15.16 -9.49 -2.18
CA LYS A 82 -14.82 -10.79 -2.75
C LYS A 82 -15.72 -11.16 -3.92
N GLU A 83 -17.04 -11.05 -3.78
CA GLU A 83 -18.00 -11.33 -4.86
C GLU A 83 -17.72 -10.49 -6.11
N ARG A 84 -17.37 -9.21 -5.95
CA ARG A 84 -17.03 -8.33 -7.07
C ARG A 84 -15.71 -8.70 -7.72
N LEU A 85 -14.72 -9.10 -6.94
CA LEU A 85 -13.43 -9.58 -7.46
C LEU A 85 -13.57 -10.92 -8.18
N ASP A 86 -14.47 -11.79 -7.73
CA ASP A 86 -14.76 -13.05 -8.41
C ASP A 86 -15.41 -12.80 -9.80
N ALA A 87 -16.11 -11.67 -9.97
CA ALA A 87 -16.74 -11.27 -11.22
C ALA A 87 -15.83 -10.43 -12.16
N ASP A 88 -14.79 -9.79 -11.64
CA ASP A 88 -13.88 -8.93 -12.41
C ASP A 88 -12.42 -9.32 -12.17
N GLN A 89 -11.85 -10.06 -13.13
CA GLN A 89 -10.48 -10.55 -13.03
C GLN A 89 -9.40 -9.45 -13.06
N GLU A 90 -9.68 -8.31 -13.68
CA GLU A 90 -8.74 -7.18 -13.68
C GLU A 90 -8.68 -6.52 -12.31
N ALA A 91 -9.83 -6.27 -11.69
CA ALA A 91 -9.89 -5.80 -10.31
C ALA A 91 -9.26 -6.82 -9.33
N ALA A 92 -9.52 -8.11 -9.53
CA ALA A 92 -8.91 -9.19 -8.74
C ALA A 92 -7.39 -9.23 -8.89
N ARG A 93 -6.86 -8.96 -10.09
CA ARG A 93 -5.41 -8.84 -10.29
C ARG A 93 -4.83 -7.68 -9.49
N ALA A 94 -5.42 -6.50 -9.60
CA ALA A 94 -4.99 -5.34 -8.81
C ALA A 94 -5.04 -5.61 -7.30
N ALA A 95 -6.05 -6.33 -6.81
CA ALA A 95 -6.14 -6.72 -5.41
C ALA A 95 -4.98 -7.64 -4.99
N ARG A 96 -4.63 -8.65 -5.81
CA ARG A 96 -3.48 -9.53 -5.54
C ARG A 96 -2.16 -8.77 -5.51
N GLU A 97 -1.93 -7.88 -6.47
CA GLU A 97 -0.70 -7.08 -6.52
C GLU A 97 -0.66 -6.06 -5.35
N THR A 98 -1.82 -5.55 -4.90
CA THR A 98 -1.91 -4.71 -3.70
C THR A 98 -1.53 -5.51 -2.44
N ILE A 99 -2.02 -6.73 -2.29
CA ILE A 99 -1.63 -7.59 -1.17
C ILE A 99 -0.12 -7.91 -1.25
N ALA A 100 0.38 -8.28 -2.42
CA ALA A 100 1.78 -8.62 -2.62
C ALA A 100 2.73 -7.48 -2.23
N ILE A 101 2.42 -6.24 -2.65
CA ILE A 101 3.28 -5.08 -2.35
C ILE A 101 3.32 -4.77 -0.85
N TRP A 102 2.22 -4.95 -0.12
CA TRP A 102 2.20 -4.75 1.32
C TRP A 102 2.98 -5.82 2.08
N PHE A 103 2.89 -7.07 1.67
CA PHE A 103 3.57 -8.17 2.37
C PHE A 103 5.04 -8.31 1.99
N THR A 104 5.41 -7.98 0.75
CA THR A 104 6.77 -8.25 0.24
C THR A 104 7.48 -7.03 -0.34
N SER A 105 6.87 -5.85 -0.33
CA SER A 105 7.30 -4.64 -1.06
C SER A 105 7.52 -4.84 -2.56
N GLN A 106 6.99 -5.93 -3.12
CA GLN A 106 7.13 -6.34 -4.50
C GLN A 106 5.77 -6.62 -5.13
N PHE A 107 5.68 -6.48 -6.44
CA PHE A 107 4.52 -6.91 -7.21
C PHE A 107 4.94 -7.35 -8.62
N THR A 108 4.06 -8.09 -9.30
CA THR A 108 4.34 -8.65 -10.63
C THR A 108 3.98 -7.67 -11.72
N LEU A 109 4.89 -7.43 -12.65
CA LEU A 109 4.65 -6.62 -13.85
C LEU A 109 3.83 -7.41 -14.89
N PRO A 110 3.21 -6.74 -15.89
CA PRO A 110 2.45 -7.41 -16.96
C PRO A 110 3.26 -8.42 -17.75
N ASP A 111 4.57 -8.25 -17.86
CA ASP A 111 5.51 -9.16 -18.55
C ASP A 111 6.01 -10.32 -17.66
N GLY A 112 5.49 -10.44 -16.44
CA GLY A 112 5.85 -11.49 -15.49
C GLY A 112 7.09 -11.20 -14.65
N ARG A 113 7.80 -10.10 -14.90
CA ARG A 113 8.93 -9.68 -14.05
C ARG A 113 8.44 -9.11 -12.73
N THR A 114 9.31 -9.07 -11.74
CA THR A 114 9.02 -8.50 -10.43
C THR A 114 9.49 -7.04 -10.37
N SER A 115 8.59 -6.15 -9.91
CA SER A 115 8.93 -4.79 -9.51
C SER A 115 9.31 -4.79 -8.04
N ALA A 116 10.59 -4.67 -7.73
CA ALA A 116 11.07 -4.62 -6.35
C ALA A 116 10.93 -3.22 -5.76
N GLY A 117 10.70 -3.15 -4.46
CA GLY A 117 10.71 -1.92 -3.67
C GLY A 117 12.11 -1.49 -3.23
N THR A 118 12.17 -0.41 -2.49
CA THR A 118 13.38 0.06 -1.82
C THR A 118 13.71 -0.80 -0.60
N ALA A 119 14.92 -0.64 -0.06
CA ALA A 119 15.32 -1.32 1.18
C ALA A 119 14.44 -0.91 2.38
N GLU A 120 13.99 0.34 2.43
CA GLU A 120 13.11 0.83 3.51
C GLU A 120 11.68 0.24 3.38
N GLU A 121 11.15 0.15 2.17
CA GLU A 121 9.87 -0.53 1.93
C GLU A 121 9.96 -2.02 2.32
N TRP A 122 11.07 -2.68 2.00
CA TRP A 122 11.31 -4.07 2.38
C TRP A 122 11.37 -4.28 3.89
N LYS A 123 12.01 -3.37 4.63
CA LYS A 123 12.02 -3.40 6.10
C LYS A 123 10.62 -3.22 6.69
N SER A 124 9.75 -2.47 6.01
CA SER A 124 8.37 -2.20 6.42
C SER A 124 7.37 -3.25 5.94
N ALA A 125 7.80 -4.28 5.23
CA ALA A 125 6.94 -5.33 4.69
C ALA A 125 6.22 -6.11 5.82
N LEU A 126 4.92 -6.35 5.64
CA LEU A 126 4.09 -7.06 6.62
C LEU A 126 4.53 -8.52 6.83
N LEU A 127 5.28 -9.09 5.89
CA LEU A 127 5.82 -10.44 5.99
C LEU A 127 6.57 -10.66 7.30
N TRP A 128 7.37 -9.67 7.74
CA TRP A 128 8.17 -9.78 8.96
C TRP A 128 7.31 -9.93 10.21
N LYS A 129 6.18 -9.24 10.25
CA LYS A 129 5.18 -9.36 11.31
C LYS A 129 4.52 -10.75 11.32
N VAL A 130 4.19 -11.26 10.13
CA VAL A 130 3.52 -12.57 10.00
C VAL A 130 4.40 -13.73 10.44
N ILE A 131 5.69 -13.67 10.11
CA ILE A 131 6.64 -14.74 10.50
C ILE A 131 7.30 -14.52 11.87
N ASP A 132 6.88 -13.45 12.58
CA ASP A 132 7.45 -13.06 13.89
C ASP A 132 8.98 -12.95 13.86
N ALA A 133 9.49 -12.29 12.83
CA ALA A 133 10.92 -12.09 12.64
C ALA A 133 11.25 -10.60 12.49
N PRO A 134 12.42 -10.14 12.97
CA PRO A 134 12.89 -8.80 12.69
C PRO A 134 13.19 -8.66 11.20
N ALA A 135 12.91 -7.49 10.63
CA ALA A 135 13.30 -7.20 9.26
C ALA A 135 14.82 -7.31 9.09
N PRO A 136 15.33 -7.86 7.97
CA PRO A 136 16.75 -7.90 7.72
C PRO A 136 17.37 -6.51 7.82
N ALA A 137 18.53 -6.41 8.45
CA ALA A 137 19.23 -5.15 8.76
C ALA A 137 18.50 -4.20 9.73
N ALA A 138 17.38 -4.60 10.33
CA ALA A 138 16.74 -3.88 11.43
C ALA A 138 17.17 -4.41 12.80
N ALA A 139 17.83 -5.58 12.86
CA ALA A 139 18.36 -6.11 14.10
C ALA A 139 19.54 -5.25 14.59
N PRO A 140 19.57 -4.86 15.87
CA PRO A 140 20.73 -4.20 16.46
C PRO A 140 21.84 -5.23 16.66
N GLY A 141 22.56 -5.54 15.60
CA GLY A 141 23.65 -6.49 15.61
C GLY A 141 24.77 -6.02 14.70
N GLU A 142 26.00 -6.26 15.07
CA GLU A 142 27.16 -5.99 14.23
C GLU A 142 27.09 -6.78 12.93
N TYR A 143 27.86 -6.33 11.95
CA TYR A 143 28.04 -7.01 10.67
C TYR A 143 28.43 -8.49 10.92
N GLY A 144 27.55 -9.41 10.47
CA GLY A 144 27.76 -10.85 10.70
C GLY A 144 26.80 -11.51 11.69
N TYR A 145 25.84 -10.79 12.25
CA TYR A 145 24.82 -11.34 13.17
C TYR A 145 24.13 -12.62 12.65
N TRP A 146 23.94 -12.74 11.35
CA TRP A 146 23.36 -13.93 10.71
C TRP A 146 24.32 -15.13 10.62
N ALA A 147 25.61 -14.92 10.88
CA ALA A 147 26.61 -16.00 10.96
C ALA A 147 26.65 -16.66 12.33
N GLU A 148 26.03 -16.05 13.34
CA GLU A 148 25.95 -16.61 14.67
C GLU A 148 24.71 -17.49 14.82
N LYS A 149 24.90 -18.68 15.37
CA LYS A 149 23.83 -19.60 15.70
C LYS A 149 22.90 -18.91 16.71
N PRO A 150 21.55 -18.90 16.49
CA PRO A 150 20.63 -18.32 17.46
C PRO A 150 20.91 -18.91 18.84
N GLY A 151 21.35 -18.07 19.78
CA GLY A 151 21.54 -18.48 21.16
C GLY A 151 20.21 -19.01 21.68
N ARG A 152 20.16 -20.20 22.20
CA ARG A 152 19.01 -20.71 22.93
C ARG A 152 18.78 -19.76 24.09
N HIS A 153 17.78 -18.88 23.93
CA HIS A 153 17.29 -18.11 25.06
C HIS A 153 16.71 -19.13 26.06
N ARG A 154 17.45 -19.42 27.11
CA ARG A 154 16.90 -20.16 28.25
C ARG A 154 15.99 -19.23 29.02
N PRO A 155 14.66 -19.46 29.06
CA PRO A 155 13.81 -18.73 29.98
C PRO A 155 14.14 -19.21 31.40
N GLY A 156 14.69 -18.33 32.21
CA GLY A 156 14.84 -18.54 33.66
C GLY A 156 16.26 -18.62 34.18
N GLU A 157 17.02 -17.53 34.12
CA GLU A 157 18.09 -17.24 35.08
C GLU A 157 17.96 -15.74 35.40
N GLU A 158 17.18 -15.45 36.46
CA GLU A 158 17.32 -14.27 37.28
C GLU A 158 18.36 -14.58 38.38
#